data_7450b215e955ead02b9a0e2a21cd90d7
#
_entry.id   7450b215e955ead02b9a0e2a21cd90d7
#
_cell.length_a   1.000
_cell.length_b   1.000
_cell.length_c   1.000
_cell.angle_alpha   90.00
_cell.angle_beta   90.00
_cell.angle_gamma   90.00
#
_symmetry.space_group_name_H-M   'P 1'
#
loop_
_entity.id
_entity.type
_entity.pdbx_description
1 polymer ?
#
loop_
_entity_poly.entity_id
_entity_poly.type
_entity_poly.pdbx_seq_one_letter_code
_entity_poly.pdbx_strand_id
1 'polypeptide(L)'
;MTVDKTTDSANPSASSDFTVTVTNDGNGEDTVSYMTMGAQAWAPSLSEMSSTIASGETGQVVFTLTVPADSSAAAKSGMAMVHAYSEICGDDTSDCDYEAHVSVELSSNQVFDISAGYYYNASMASASVQEGMALQLKFNVTNNGNGNDNVGVALANAPSWVTLSQDTVLVGPGQASTVTIDVMAPVSGGLGSNTFQVMATSSDGTTTSTTGDFTVTVVEQSTDSSGPTTEEVDDDEGGLPGFGFLPAIAAIGAVLLLRRRL
;
A
#
# COMPACT_ATOMS: atom_id res chain seq x y z
N MET A 1 -15.43 12.36 37.83
CA MET A 1 -15.22 11.30 36.83
C MET A 1 -13.82 11.45 36.22
N THR A 2 -13.07 10.39 36.09
CA THR A 2 -11.71 10.37 35.53
C THR A 2 -11.53 9.11 34.67
N VAL A 3 -10.49 9.09 33.84
CA VAL A 3 -10.10 7.91 33.06
C VAL A 3 -8.60 7.66 33.25
N ASP A 4 -8.19 6.40 33.24
CA ASP A 4 -6.79 5.99 33.46
C ASP A 4 -5.84 6.51 32.37
N LYS A 5 -6.33 6.55 31.12
CA LYS A 5 -5.62 7.10 29.96
C LYS A 5 -6.64 7.75 29.00
N THR A 6 -6.25 8.84 28.35
CA THR A 6 -7.12 9.54 27.38
C THR A 6 -6.83 9.16 25.93
N THR A 7 -5.68 8.53 25.67
CA THR A 7 -5.25 8.12 24.33
C THR A 7 -4.60 6.75 24.37
N ASP A 8 -4.76 5.98 23.29
CA ASP A 8 -4.06 4.73 23.08
C ASP A 8 -3.92 4.44 21.58
N SER A 9 -3.18 3.39 21.22
CA SER A 9 -3.07 2.90 19.85
C SER A 9 -3.12 1.40 19.79
N ALA A 10 -3.72 0.85 18.73
CA ALA A 10 -3.84 -0.58 18.53
C ALA A 10 -3.77 -0.94 17.04
N ASN A 11 -3.47 -2.20 16.74
CA ASN A 11 -3.50 -2.71 15.37
C ASN A 11 -4.95 -2.85 14.87
N PRO A 12 -5.19 -2.87 13.56
CA PRO A 12 -6.51 -3.20 13.00
C PRO A 12 -7.10 -4.46 13.63
N SER A 13 -8.39 -4.43 13.94
CA SER A 13 -9.14 -5.48 14.66
C SER A 13 -8.76 -5.69 16.13
N ALA A 14 -7.78 -4.98 16.65
CA ALA A 14 -7.47 -5.03 18.07
C ALA A 14 -8.24 -3.96 18.86
N SER A 15 -8.48 -4.25 20.14
CA SER A 15 -9.20 -3.37 21.06
C SER A 15 -8.26 -2.76 22.08
N SER A 16 -8.67 -1.62 22.64
CA SER A 16 -8.06 -1.01 23.81
C SER A 16 -9.15 -0.72 24.84
N ASP A 17 -8.80 -0.96 26.10
CA ASP A 17 -9.63 -0.71 27.25
C ASP A 17 -9.19 0.58 27.95
N PHE A 18 -10.17 1.35 28.41
CA PHE A 18 -10.05 2.59 29.17
C PHE A 18 -10.84 2.44 30.46
N THR A 19 -10.19 2.50 31.62
CA THR A 19 -10.87 2.40 32.91
C THR A 19 -11.39 3.74 33.34
N VAL A 20 -12.70 3.89 33.33
CA VAL A 20 -13.40 5.10 33.78
C VAL A 20 -13.78 4.94 35.24
N THR A 21 -13.39 5.92 36.08
CA THR A 21 -13.70 5.97 37.49
C THR A 21 -14.66 7.12 37.78
N VAL A 22 -15.76 6.82 38.42
CA VAL A 22 -16.78 7.78 38.87
C VAL A 22 -16.79 7.83 40.38
N THR A 23 -16.76 9.04 40.96
CA THR A 23 -16.87 9.25 42.40
C THR A 23 -18.26 9.78 42.72
N ASN A 24 -18.91 9.21 43.72
CA ASN A 24 -20.13 9.78 44.29
C ASN A 24 -19.75 10.74 45.44
N ASP A 25 -19.71 12.03 45.13
CA ASP A 25 -19.44 13.10 46.13
C ASP A 25 -20.70 13.51 46.89
N GLY A 26 -21.84 12.86 46.62
CA GLY A 26 -23.13 13.09 47.29
C GLY A 26 -23.15 12.54 48.72
N ASN A 27 -24.24 12.84 49.44
CA ASN A 27 -24.44 12.43 50.83
C ASN A 27 -25.27 11.14 50.99
N GLY A 28 -25.62 10.48 49.88
CA GLY A 28 -26.36 9.21 49.80
C GLY A 28 -25.82 8.30 48.71
N GLU A 29 -26.29 7.05 48.76
CA GLU A 29 -26.03 6.09 47.65
C GLU A 29 -26.74 6.57 46.39
N ASP A 30 -26.06 6.42 45.23
CA ASP A 30 -26.57 6.81 43.92
C ASP A 30 -26.35 5.69 42.90
N THR A 31 -27.31 5.50 42.03
CA THR A 31 -27.13 4.64 40.83
C THR A 31 -26.75 5.50 39.63
N VAL A 32 -25.59 5.25 39.08
CA VAL A 32 -25.05 5.98 37.94
C VAL A 32 -25.24 5.15 36.67
N SER A 33 -25.92 5.72 35.69
CA SER A 33 -26.08 5.14 34.35
C SER A 33 -24.99 5.62 33.40
N TYR A 34 -24.48 4.76 32.54
CA TYR A 34 -23.41 5.03 31.59
C TYR A 34 -23.90 4.99 30.16
N MET A 35 -23.42 5.93 29.34
CA MET A 35 -23.72 6.00 27.91
C MET A 35 -22.45 6.34 27.12
N THR A 36 -22.33 5.77 25.91
CA THR A 36 -21.24 6.10 24.98
C THR A 36 -21.73 6.97 23.85
N MET A 37 -20.90 7.96 23.45
CA MET A 37 -21.15 8.81 22.30
C MET A 37 -19.90 8.91 21.41
N GLY A 38 -20.12 8.99 20.08
CA GLY A 38 -19.05 9.10 19.10
C GLY A 38 -18.45 7.77 18.67
N ALA A 39 -17.53 7.82 17.74
CA ALA A 39 -16.71 6.69 17.22
C ALA A 39 -17.46 5.38 16.94
N GLN A 40 -18.67 5.41 16.37
CA GLN A 40 -19.49 4.22 16.13
C GLN A 40 -18.78 3.15 15.25
N ALA A 41 -17.94 3.59 14.29
CA ALA A 41 -17.15 2.68 13.47
C ALA A 41 -16.04 1.95 14.25
N TRP A 42 -15.72 2.40 15.47
CA TRP A 42 -14.74 1.83 16.39
C TRP A 42 -15.36 0.92 17.45
N ALA A 43 -16.61 0.51 17.23
CA ALA A 43 -17.38 -0.41 18.06
C ALA A 43 -17.29 -0.10 19.58
N PRO A 44 -17.68 1.11 20.03
CA PRO A 44 -17.61 1.48 21.43
C PRO A 44 -18.51 0.57 22.28
N SER A 45 -17.99 0.08 23.40
CA SER A 45 -18.74 -0.77 24.35
C SER A 45 -18.34 -0.49 25.80
N LEU A 46 -19.26 -0.77 26.72
CA LEU A 46 -19.07 -0.65 28.16
C LEU A 46 -19.19 -2.03 28.81
N SER A 47 -18.42 -2.29 29.86
CA SER A 47 -18.52 -3.50 30.66
C SER A 47 -19.85 -3.62 31.40
N GLU A 48 -20.44 -2.47 31.75
CA GLU A 48 -21.76 -2.38 32.40
C GLU A 48 -22.44 -1.06 31.99
N MET A 49 -23.74 -1.01 32.08
CA MET A 49 -24.56 0.16 31.73
C MET A 49 -24.93 1.02 32.92
N SER A 50 -24.78 0.51 34.14
CA SER A 50 -25.00 1.25 35.39
C SER A 50 -24.28 0.58 36.56
N SER A 51 -23.96 1.38 37.57
CA SER A 51 -23.41 0.91 38.85
C SER A 51 -23.98 1.71 40.01
N THR A 52 -24.19 1.04 41.16
CA THR A 52 -24.62 1.69 42.41
C THR A 52 -23.39 2.04 43.24
N ILE A 53 -23.21 3.32 43.59
CA ILE A 53 -22.02 3.83 44.26
C ILE A 53 -22.46 4.46 45.58
N ALA A 54 -21.93 3.99 46.71
CA ALA A 54 -22.20 4.55 48.03
C ALA A 54 -21.62 5.97 48.15
N SER A 55 -22.16 6.77 49.10
CA SER A 55 -21.65 8.11 49.37
C SER A 55 -20.17 8.11 49.71
N GLY A 56 -19.39 8.93 48.99
CA GLY A 56 -17.93 9.05 49.13
C GLY A 56 -17.11 7.97 48.50
N GLU A 57 -17.75 6.97 47.88
CA GLU A 57 -17.08 5.83 47.22
C GLU A 57 -16.92 6.06 45.71
N THR A 58 -16.18 5.17 45.07
CA THR A 58 -15.94 5.15 43.61
C THR A 58 -16.43 3.88 42.96
N GLY A 59 -17.03 4.03 41.77
CA GLY A 59 -17.32 2.93 40.84
C GLY A 59 -16.39 2.96 39.65
N GLN A 60 -16.15 1.83 39.01
CA GLN A 60 -15.36 1.71 37.80
C GLN A 60 -16.13 0.98 36.70
N VAL A 61 -16.04 1.50 35.49
CA VAL A 61 -16.55 0.87 34.28
C VAL A 61 -15.44 0.81 33.24
N VAL A 62 -15.32 -0.33 32.55
CA VAL A 62 -14.37 -0.47 31.43
C VAL A 62 -15.07 -0.06 30.15
N PHE A 63 -14.46 0.91 29.47
CA PHE A 63 -14.85 1.36 28.15
C PHE A 63 -13.89 0.83 27.11
N THR A 64 -14.38 0.08 26.14
CA THR A 64 -13.57 -0.57 25.10
C THR A 64 -13.84 0.06 23.75
N LEU A 65 -12.78 0.40 23.02
CA LEU A 65 -12.80 0.76 21.60
C LEU A 65 -12.05 -0.30 20.79
N THR A 66 -12.53 -0.59 19.58
CA THR A 66 -11.90 -1.55 18.65
C THR A 66 -11.52 -0.84 17.36
N VAL A 67 -10.27 -0.99 16.93
CA VAL A 67 -9.83 -0.43 15.64
C VAL A 67 -10.53 -1.17 14.50
N PRO A 68 -11.15 -0.46 13.52
CA PRO A 68 -11.75 -1.09 12.36
C PRO A 68 -10.77 -1.98 11.59
N ALA A 69 -11.28 -3.09 11.06
CA ALA A 69 -10.47 -4.09 10.34
C ALA A 69 -10.10 -3.65 8.91
N ASP A 70 -10.66 -2.56 8.40
CA ASP A 70 -10.44 -2.13 7.03
C ASP A 70 -9.01 -1.59 6.81
N SER A 71 -8.47 -1.79 5.62
CA SER A 71 -7.11 -1.36 5.24
C SER A 71 -6.94 0.17 5.27
N SER A 72 -8.05 0.93 5.28
CA SER A 72 -8.01 2.40 5.29
C SER A 72 -7.89 3.01 6.69
N ALA A 73 -7.81 2.18 7.75
CA ALA A 73 -7.78 2.65 9.15
C ALA A 73 -6.42 3.18 9.61
N ALA A 74 -5.32 2.99 8.82
CA ALA A 74 -4.00 3.50 9.19
C ALA A 74 -3.99 5.01 9.40
N ALA A 75 -3.30 5.46 10.45
CA ALA A 75 -3.18 6.87 10.84
C ALA A 75 -4.55 7.56 11.07
N LYS A 76 -5.61 6.79 11.31
CA LYS A 76 -6.92 7.28 11.71
C LYS A 76 -7.10 7.10 13.21
N SER A 77 -7.96 7.93 13.77
CA SER A 77 -8.37 7.81 15.17
C SER A 77 -9.89 7.85 15.30
N GLY A 78 -10.38 7.21 16.34
CA GLY A 78 -11.77 7.29 16.79
C GLY A 78 -11.82 7.97 18.13
N MET A 79 -12.54 9.09 18.23
CA MET A 79 -12.80 9.78 19.48
C MET A 79 -14.19 9.42 19.97
N ALA A 80 -14.27 8.99 21.21
CA ALA A 80 -15.53 8.68 21.88
C ALA A 80 -15.58 9.28 23.26
N MET A 81 -16.79 9.45 23.77
CA MET A 81 -17.04 9.95 25.11
C MET A 81 -17.84 8.90 25.90
N VAL A 82 -17.55 8.83 27.18
CA VAL A 82 -18.39 8.14 28.17
C VAL A 82 -19.03 9.20 29.02
N HIS A 83 -20.36 9.17 29.08
CA HIS A 83 -21.18 9.97 29.95
C HIS A 83 -21.65 9.15 31.13
N ALA A 84 -21.69 9.76 32.31
CA ALA A 84 -22.22 9.22 33.53
C ALA A 84 -23.34 10.10 34.03
N TYR A 85 -24.51 9.55 34.23
CA TYR A 85 -25.71 10.25 34.71
C TYR A 85 -26.15 9.70 36.05
N SER A 86 -26.43 10.56 37.03
CA SER A 86 -27.08 10.13 38.27
C SER A 86 -28.52 9.71 38.01
N GLU A 87 -29.04 8.64 38.68
CA GLU A 87 -30.41 8.21 38.59
C GLU A 87 -31.41 9.25 39.08
N ILE A 88 -30.97 10.19 39.93
CA ILE A 88 -31.76 11.36 40.37
C ILE A 88 -32.25 12.21 39.20
N CYS A 89 -31.55 12.13 38.07
CA CYS A 89 -31.92 12.88 36.86
C CYS A 89 -33.12 12.26 36.11
N GLY A 90 -33.56 11.06 36.45
CA GLY A 90 -34.64 10.36 35.76
C GLY A 90 -34.33 10.04 34.29
N ASP A 91 -35.37 9.79 33.47
CA ASP A 91 -35.24 9.48 32.06
C ASP A 91 -34.95 10.66 31.15
N ASP A 92 -35.05 11.91 31.65
CA ASP A 92 -34.77 13.15 30.93
C ASP A 92 -33.38 13.68 31.30
N THR A 93 -32.39 13.26 30.54
CA THR A 93 -30.99 13.68 30.75
C THR A 93 -30.69 15.09 30.22
N SER A 94 -31.65 15.74 29.52
CA SER A 94 -31.44 17.06 28.92
C SER A 94 -31.34 18.21 29.94
N ASP A 95 -31.92 18.02 31.12
CA ASP A 95 -31.95 19.00 32.20
C ASP A 95 -31.15 18.53 33.43
N CYS A 96 -30.27 17.52 33.26
CA CYS A 96 -29.51 16.95 34.36
C CYS A 96 -28.22 17.73 34.65
N ASP A 97 -28.21 18.44 35.78
CA ASP A 97 -27.01 19.15 36.28
C ASP A 97 -25.96 18.18 36.89
N TYR A 98 -26.25 16.86 36.97
CA TYR A 98 -25.41 15.82 37.56
C TYR A 98 -24.84 14.88 36.50
N GLU A 99 -24.43 15.44 35.37
CA GLU A 99 -23.72 14.74 34.30
C GLU A 99 -22.21 14.93 34.42
N ALA A 100 -21.48 13.86 34.24
CA ALA A 100 -20.02 13.93 34.05
C ALA A 100 -19.63 13.14 32.81
N HIS A 101 -18.60 13.60 32.10
CA HIS A 101 -18.10 12.88 30.92
C HIS A 101 -16.58 12.88 30.86
N VAL A 102 -16.05 11.90 30.18
CA VAL A 102 -14.63 11.82 29.77
C VAL A 102 -14.54 11.48 28.29
N SER A 103 -13.53 12.02 27.63
CA SER A 103 -13.23 11.73 26.22
C SER A 103 -11.98 10.87 26.13
N VAL A 104 -12.02 9.89 25.23
CA VAL A 104 -10.88 9.04 24.89
C VAL A 104 -10.68 8.96 23.39
N GLU A 105 -9.46 8.73 22.96
CA GLU A 105 -9.09 8.57 21.57
C GLU A 105 -8.27 7.28 21.38
N LEU A 106 -8.69 6.43 20.45
CA LEU A 106 -7.94 5.26 20.00
C LEU A 106 -7.44 5.50 18.57
N SER A 107 -6.13 5.34 18.36
CA SER A 107 -5.49 5.47 17.04
C SER A 107 -5.17 4.11 16.45
N SER A 108 -5.27 4.00 15.14
CA SER A 108 -4.83 2.80 14.41
C SER A 108 -3.34 2.85 14.12
N ASN A 109 -2.62 1.81 14.51
CA ASN A 109 -1.23 1.62 14.10
C ASN A 109 -1.13 1.33 12.60
N GLN A 110 -0.06 1.79 11.96
CA GLN A 110 0.27 1.36 10.61
C GLN A 110 0.81 -0.08 10.64
N VAL A 111 0.25 -0.92 9.78
CA VAL A 111 0.73 -2.27 9.50
C VAL A 111 1.41 -2.23 8.14
N PHE A 112 2.67 -2.65 8.10
CA PHE A 112 3.45 -2.78 6.89
C PHE A 112 3.36 -4.21 6.38
N ASP A 113 2.88 -4.37 5.16
CA ASP A 113 2.81 -5.65 4.45
C ASP A 113 2.93 -5.38 2.95
N ILE A 114 3.99 -5.87 2.33
CA ILE A 114 4.27 -5.66 0.92
C ILE A 114 4.52 -6.99 0.21
N SER A 115 4.20 -7.01 -1.07
CA SER A 115 4.59 -8.10 -1.96
C SER A 115 5.18 -7.55 -3.25
N ALA A 116 6.29 -8.15 -3.70
CA ALA A 116 6.89 -7.89 -5.00
C ALA A 116 6.62 -9.07 -5.92
N GLY A 117 6.21 -8.81 -7.16
CA GLY A 117 5.86 -9.85 -8.10
C GLY A 117 6.01 -9.43 -9.55
N TYR A 118 5.85 -10.37 -10.47
CA TYR A 118 5.86 -10.08 -11.90
C TYR A 118 4.69 -9.18 -12.30
N TYR A 119 4.89 -8.38 -13.34
CA TYR A 119 3.88 -7.42 -13.80
C TYR A 119 2.54 -8.09 -14.17
N TYR A 120 2.57 -9.21 -14.89
CA TYR A 120 1.39 -10.04 -15.17
C TYR A 120 1.59 -11.49 -14.72
N ASN A 121 2.67 -12.12 -15.19
CA ASN A 121 2.98 -13.52 -14.91
C ASN A 121 4.48 -13.82 -15.13
N ALA A 122 4.90 -15.01 -14.73
CA ALA A 122 6.31 -15.41 -14.82
C ALA A 122 6.86 -15.47 -16.26
N SER A 123 6.02 -15.62 -17.29
CA SER A 123 6.52 -15.64 -18.67
C SER A 123 7.02 -14.26 -19.14
N MET A 124 6.58 -13.19 -18.50
CA MET A 124 7.04 -11.83 -18.76
C MET A 124 8.39 -11.50 -18.06
N ALA A 125 8.89 -12.39 -17.24
CA ALA A 125 10.16 -12.25 -16.54
C ALA A 125 11.36 -12.78 -17.34
N SER A 126 11.15 -13.36 -18.51
CA SER A 126 12.20 -13.88 -19.38
C SER A 126 12.17 -13.18 -20.73
N ALA A 127 13.31 -12.69 -21.18
CA ALA A 127 13.44 -12.04 -22.47
C ALA A 127 14.82 -12.28 -23.08
N SER A 128 14.90 -12.17 -24.41
CA SER A 128 16.15 -12.16 -25.16
C SER A 128 16.40 -10.78 -25.72
N VAL A 129 17.66 -10.34 -25.70
CA VAL A 129 18.11 -9.06 -26.23
C VAL A 129 19.42 -9.26 -26.99
N GLN A 130 19.58 -8.56 -28.11
CA GLN A 130 20.86 -8.60 -28.85
C GLN A 130 21.90 -7.71 -28.17
N GLU A 131 23.20 -8.06 -28.35
CA GLU A 131 24.31 -7.20 -27.89
C GLU A 131 24.12 -5.77 -28.37
N GLY A 132 24.37 -4.80 -27.48
CA GLY A 132 24.22 -3.38 -27.74
C GLY A 132 22.79 -2.85 -27.81
N MET A 133 21.78 -3.70 -27.63
CA MET A 133 20.37 -3.30 -27.69
C MET A 133 19.77 -3.12 -26.29
N ALA A 134 18.71 -2.30 -26.23
CA ALA A 134 17.96 -2.05 -25.00
C ALA A 134 16.67 -2.88 -24.92
N LEU A 135 16.26 -3.21 -23.70
CA LEU A 135 15.03 -3.92 -23.39
C LEU A 135 14.48 -3.38 -22.07
N GLN A 136 13.16 -3.42 -21.90
CA GLN A 136 12.50 -3.11 -20.64
C GLN A 136 11.69 -4.30 -20.12
N LEU A 137 11.87 -4.62 -18.85
CA LEU A 137 11.03 -5.54 -18.08
C LEU A 137 10.24 -4.75 -17.02
N LYS A 138 9.24 -5.36 -16.43
CA LYS A 138 8.41 -4.70 -15.41
C LYS A 138 8.08 -5.66 -14.27
N PHE A 139 7.95 -5.10 -13.08
CA PHE A 139 7.42 -5.79 -11.91
C PHE A 139 6.45 -4.89 -11.16
N ASN A 140 5.65 -5.51 -10.29
CA ASN A 140 4.74 -4.78 -9.41
C ASN A 140 5.21 -4.89 -7.96
N VAL A 141 5.01 -3.79 -7.24
CA VAL A 141 5.03 -3.75 -5.77
C VAL A 141 3.61 -3.50 -5.30
N THR A 142 3.07 -4.39 -4.48
CA THR A 142 1.73 -4.27 -3.89
C THR A 142 1.87 -4.00 -2.40
N ASN A 143 1.13 -3.03 -1.91
CA ASN A 143 1.00 -2.74 -0.48
C ASN A 143 -0.29 -3.41 0.04
N ASN A 144 -0.13 -4.46 0.83
CA ASN A 144 -1.23 -5.17 1.50
C ASN A 144 -1.49 -4.61 2.91
N GLY A 145 -0.67 -3.63 3.34
CA GLY A 145 -0.83 -2.93 4.62
C GLY A 145 -2.00 -1.95 4.63
N ASN A 146 -2.18 -1.27 5.74
CA ASN A 146 -3.31 -0.37 5.98
C ASN A 146 -2.98 1.13 5.83
N GLY A 147 -1.78 1.49 5.40
CA GLY A 147 -1.34 2.88 5.19
C GLY A 147 -0.47 3.03 3.97
N ASN A 148 -0.21 4.27 3.56
CA ASN A 148 0.74 4.56 2.50
C ASN A 148 2.13 4.07 2.88
N ASP A 149 2.83 3.46 1.94
CA ASP A 149 4.18 2.96 2.14
C ASP A 149 5.13 3.48 1.05
N ASN A 150 6.30 3.94 1.46
CA ASN A 150 7.38 4.39 0.60
C ASN A 150 8.38 3.23 0.44
N VAL A 151 8.09 2.37 -0.52
CA VAL A 151 8.82 1.11 -0.70
C VAL A 151 10.11 1.35 -1.46
N GLY A 152 11.24 1.04 -0.82
CA GLY A 152 12.55 0.97 -1.48
C GLY A 152 12.64 -0.27 -2.37
N VAL A 153 13.22 -0.15 -3.56
CA VAL A 153 13.43 -1.26 -4.48
C VAL A 153 14.88 -1.35 -4.90
N ALA A 154 15.41 -2.57 -4.93
CA ALA A 154 16.79 -2.83 -5.29
C ALA A 154 16.91 -4.13 -6.11
N LEU A 155 17.92 -4.18 -6.97
CA LEU A 155 18.28 -5.39 -7.71
C LEU A 155 19.17 -6.30 -6.87
N ALA A 156 18.89 -7.59 -6.87
CA ALA A 156 19.72 -8.62 -6.27
C ALA A 156 20.34 -9.50 -7.36
N ASN A 157 21.66 -9.66 -7.32
CA ASN A 157 22.45 -10.46 -8.28
C ASN A 157 22.35 -10.00 -9.75
N ALA A 158 22.00 -8.73 -9.98
CA ALA A 158 21.90 -8.20 -11.34
C ALA A 158 23.28 -7.78 -11.89
N PRO A 159 23.54 -8.01 -13.18
CA PRO A 159 24.71 -7.44 -13.83
C PRO A 159 24.59 -5.91 -13.92
N SER A 160 25.73 -5.21 -14.01
CA SER A 160 25.79 -3.75 -13.98
C SER A 160 25.06 -3.02 -15.12
N TRP A 161 24.73 -3.73 -16.18
CA TRP A 161 23.95 -3.23 -17.33
C TRP A 161 22.43 -3.39 -17.16
N VAL A 162 21.97 -3.86 -15.99
CA VAL A 162 20.57 -3.90 -15.57
C VAL A 162 20.38 -2.87 -14.47
N THR A 163 19.42 -1.97 -14.64
CA THR A 163 19.14 -0.88 -13.69
C THR A 163 17.63 -0.76 -13.44
N LEU A 164 17.24 -0.10 -12.35
CA LEU A 164 15.85 0.26 -12.08
C LEU A 164 15.58 1.69 -12.55
N SER A 165 14.38 1.94 -13.06
CA SER A 165 13.93 3.29 -13.42
C SER A 165 13.79 4.22 -12.20
N GLN A 166 13.58 3.64 -11.02
CA GLN A 166 13.48 4.34 -9.73
C GLN A 166 13.87 3.36 -8.61
N ASP A 167 14.37 3.88 -7.52
CA ASP A 167 14.79 3.14 -6.31
C ASP A 167 13.77 3.19 -5.17
N THR A 168 12.72 3.99 -5.33
CA THR A 168 11.66 4.15 -4.34
C THR A 168 10.32 4.36 -5.03
N VAL A 169 9.26 3.76 -4.51
CA VAL A 169 7.90 3.90 -5.02
C VAL A 169 6.89 4.07 -3.89
N LEU A 170 6.04 5.10 -3.99
CA LEU A 170 4.94 5.29 -3.06
C LEU A 170 3.76 4.40 -3.48
N VAL A 171 3.30 3.54 -2.56
CA VAL A 171 2.17 2.62 -2.79
C VAL A 171 1.12 2.80 -1.71
N GLY A 172 -0.10 3.16 -2.11
CA GLY A 172 -1.23 3.28 -1.19
C GLY A 172 -1.74 1.92 -0.69
N PRO A 173 -2.49 1.88 0.42
CA PRO A 173 -3.03 0.65 0.97
C PRO A 173 -3.94 -0.07 -0.05
N GLY A 174 -3.72 -1.37 -0.22
CA GLY A 174 -4.44 -2.21 -1.20
C GLY A 174 -4.12 -1.88 -2.66
N GLN A 175 -3.13 -1.03 -2.95
CA GLN A 175 -2.74 -0.64 -4.31
C GLN A 175 -1.46 -1.34 -4.75
N ALA A 176 -1.24 -1.36 -6.06
CA ALA A 176 0.00 -1.81 -6.67
C ALA A 176 0.60 -0.71 -7.55
N SER A 177 1.91 -0.60 -7.52
CA SER A 177 2.68 0.28 -8.41
C SER A 177 3.62 -0.54 -9.27
N THR A 178 3.78 -0.13 -10.53
CA THR A 178 4.66 -0.79 -11.50
C THR A 178 5.99 -0.06 -11.58
N VAL A 179 7.07 -0.81 -11.50
CA VAL A 179 8.44 -0.31 -11.69
C VAL A 179 9.05 -0.97 -12.92
N THR A 180 9.82 -0.20 -13.69
CA THR A 180 10.50 -0.67 -14.88
C THR A 180 11.94 -1.06 -14.54
N ILE A 181 12.38 -2.16 -15.12
CA ILE A 181 13.77 -2.62 -15.14
C ILE A 181 14.32 -2.30 -16.52
N ASP A 182 15.30 -1.43 -16.58
CA ASP A 182 15.98 -1.03 -17.81
C ASP A 182 17.19 -1.94 -18.03
N VAL A 183 17.23 -2.56 -19.17
CA VAL A 183 18.31 -3.46 -19.61
C VAL A 183 19.01 -2.84 -20.79
N MET A 184 20.32 -2.65 -20.70
CA MET A 184 21.18 -2.21 -21.79
C MET A 184 22.25 -3.27 -22.03
N ALA A 185 21.97 -4.22 -22.92
CA ALA A 185 22.91 -5.31 -23.19
C ALA A 185 24.29 -4.78 -23.64
N PRO A 186 25.39 -5.29 -23.10
CA PRO A 186 26.73 -4.86 -23.49
C PRO A 186 27.00 -5.22 -24.96
N VAL A 187 27.84 -4.44 -25.61
CA VAL A 187 28.23 -4.66 -27.02
C VAL A 187 29.21 -5.83 -27.20
N SER A 188 29.74 -6.37 -26.12
CA SER A 188 30.60 -7.55 -26.09
C SER A 188 30.71 -8.12 -24.69
N GLY A 189 30.91 -9.43 -24.56
CA GLY A 189 31.20 -10.09 -23.29
C GLY A 189 30.00 -10.33 -22.39
N GLY A 190 28.77 -10.11 -22.88
CA GLY A 190 27.53 -10.34 -22.14
C GLY A 190 26.69 -11.51 -22.59
N LEU A 191 27.17 -12.29 -23.54
CA LEU A 191 26.41 -13.42 -24.11
C LEU A 191 26.01 -14.45 -23.07
N GLY A 192 24.80 -14.97 -23.23
CA GLY A 192 24.22 -16.00 -22.37
C GLY A 192 23.12 -15.48 -21.46
N SER A 193 22.65 -16.33 -20.59
CA SER A 193 21.53 -16.05 -19.69
C SER A 193 22.04 -15.48 -18.35
N ASN A 194 21.45 -14.35 -17.94
CA ASN A 194 21.71 -13.69 -16.68
C ASN A 194 20.41 -13.67 -15.88
N THR A 195 20.46 -14.15 -14.64
CA THR A 195 19.30 -14.23 -13.75
C THR A 195 19.51 -13.33 -12.54
N PHE A 196 18.47 -12.59 -12.19
CA PHE A 196 18.46 -11.66 -11.06
C PHE A 196 17.05 -11.55 -10.46
N GLN A 197 16.96 -10.95 -9.29
CA GLN A 197 15.70 -10.70 -8.58
C GLN A 197 15.58 -9.22 -8.22
N VAL A 198 14.37 -8.79 -7.88
CA VAL A 198 14.12 -7.48 -7.27
C VAL A 198 13.71 -7.69 -5.82
N MET A 199 14.33 -6.98 -4.93
CA MET A 199 13.97 -6.90 -3.52
C MET A 199 13.25 -5.59 -3.26
N ALA A 200 12.08 -5.66 -2.65
CA ALA A 200 11.31 -4.54 -2.13
C ALA A 200 11.44 -4.48 -0.62
N THR A 201 11.61 -3.29 -0.06
CA THR A 201 11.73 -3.04 1.38
C THR A 201 10.77 -1.92 1.76
N SER A 202 9.87 -2.19 2.69
CA SER A 202 8.93 -1.21 3.24
C SER A 202 9.66 -0.09 3.99
N SER A 203 9.00 1.04 4.17
CA SER A 203 9.56 2.19 4.90
C SER A 203 9.83 1.93 6.39
N ASP A 204 9.31 0.83 6.97
CA ASP A 204 9.70 0.36 8.31
C ASP A 204 11.12 -0.22 8.36
N GLY A 205 11.76 -0.46 7.21
CA GLY A 205 13.10 -1.02 7.06
C GLY A 205 13.21 -2.52 7.40
N THR A 206 12.12 -3.18 7.77
CA THR A 206 12.10 -4.58 8.23
C THR A 206 11.24 -5.49 7.37
N THR A 207 10.11 -4.99 6.86
CA THR A 207 9.22 -5.74 5.99
C THR A 207 9.80 -5.77 4.58
N THR A 208 10.13 -6.97 4.10
CA THR A 208 10.75 -7.16 2.78
C THR A 208 10.00 -8.20 1.96
N SER A 209 10.07 -8.06 0.64
CA SER A 209 9.56 -9.04 -0.32
C SER A 209 10.50 -9.12 -1.51
N THR A 210 10.65 -10.31 -2.08
CA THR A 210 11.52 -10.52 -3.25
C THR A 210 10.69 -11.13 -4.37
N THR A 211 10.90 -10.66 -5.60
CA THR A 211 10.28 -11.27 -6.79
C THR A 211 10.82 -12.68 -7.03
N GLY A 212 10.15 -13.44 -7.89
CA GLY A 212 10.80 -14.57 -8.56
C GLY A 212 11.91 -14.09 -9.50
N ASP A 213 12.55 -15.05 -10.16
CA ASP A 213 13.69 -14.78 -11.03
C ASP A 213 13.29 -14.08 -12.33
N PHE A 214 14.01 -13.01 -12.65
CA PHE A 214 14.06 -12.44 -14.00
C PHE A 214 15.24 -13.02 -14.75
N THR A 215 15.05 -13.39 -16.01
CA THR A 215 16.09 -13.93 -16.87
C THR A 215 16.22 -13.11 -18.14
N VAL A 216 17.40 -12.57 -18.38
CA VAL A 216 17.73 -11.88 -19.63
C VAL A 216 18.81 -12.69 -20.35
N THR A 217 18.48 -13.14 -21.56
CA THR A 217 19.42 -13.84 -22.44
C THR A 217 19.95 -12.87 -23.48
N VAL A 218 21.25 -12.55 -23.40
CA VAL A 218 21.93 -11.75 -24.40
C VAL A 218 22.39 -12.68 -25.54
N VAL A 219 21.99 -12.34 -26.76
CA VAL A 219 22.34 -13.09 -27.98
C VAL A 219 23.22 -12.24 -28.87
N GLU A 220 24.01 -12.88 -29.73
CA GLU A 220 24.83 -12.18 -30.71
C GLU A 220 23.98 -11.24 -31.58
N GLN A 221 24.55 -10.10 -31.93
CA GLN A 221 23.94 -9.23 -32.93
C GLN A 221 23.92 -9.96 -34.27
N SER A 222 22.73 -10.14 -34.86
CA SER A 222 22.61 -10.74 -36.19
C SER A 222 23.35 -9.86 -37.20
N THR A 223 24.49 -10.31 -37.63
CA THR A 223 25.22 -9.72 -38.77
C THR A 223 24.63 -10.27 -40.06
N ASP A 224 23.32 -10.12 -40.25
CA ASP A 224 22.72 -10.41 -41.55
C ASP A 224 23.11 -9.28 -42.52
N SER A 225 24.39 -9.28 -42.87
CA SER A 225 24.93 -8.53 -43.99
C SER A 225 24.66 -9.34 -45.25
N SER A 226 23.38 -9.56 -45.56
CA SER A 226 23.00 -9.78 -46.96
C SER A 226 23.11 -8.40 -47.64
N GLY A 227 24.36 -7.97 -47.83
CA GLY A 227 24.68 -6.98 -48.84
C GLY A 227 24.08 -7.51 -50.16
N PRO A 228 23.62 -6.65 -51.06
CA PRO A 228 23.14 -7.06 -52.33
C PRO A 228 24.30 -7.85 -53.01
N THR A 229 24.08 -9.17 -53.20
CA THR A 229 24.86 -9.93 -54.12
C THR A 229 24.76 -9.17 -55.45
N THR A 230 25.81 -8.50 -55.82
CA THR A 230 26.00 -8.08 -57.21
C THR A 230 26.07 -9.37 -58.01
N GLU A 231 24.91 -9.84 -58.46
CA GLU A 231 24.87 -10.74 -59.61
C GLU A 231 25.49 -9.94 -60.77
N GLU A 232 26.57 -10.45 -61.24
CA GLU A 232 27.18 -10.05 -62.52
C GLU A 232 26.05 -10.18 -63.56
N VAL A 233 25.47 -9.00 -63.95
CA VAL A 233 24.48 -8.97 -65.01
C VAL A 233 25.23 -9.17 -66.31
N ASP A 234 25.09 -10.38 -66.81
CA ASP A 234 25.42 -10.67 -68.22
C ASP A 234 24.49 -9.79 -69.09
N ASP A 235 25.10 -8.94 -69.92
CA ASP A 235 24.42 -8.05 -70.83
C ASP A 235 23.58 -8.89 -71.83
N ASP A 236 22.27 -8.92 -71.65
CA ASP A 236 21.37 -9.11 -72.80
C ASP A 236 20.04 -8.40 -72.58
N GLU A 237 19.67 -7.70 -73.59
CA GLU A 237 18.65 -6.71 -73.87
C GLU A 237 17.27 -6.83 -73.20
N GLY A 238 16.76 -5.71 -72.69
CA GLY A 238 15.36 -5.28 -72.82
C GLY A 238 14.40 -5.52 -71.68
N GLY A 239 14.07 -4.49 -70.91
CA GLY A 239 12.84 -4.54 -70.10
C GLY A 239 12.76 -3.50 -68.96
N LEU A 240 11.97 -2.50 -69.13
CA LEU A 240 11.25 -1.55 -68.27
C LEU A 240 11.66 -1.38 -66.76
N PRO A 241 11.65 -0.13 -66.24
CA PRO A 241 12.09 0.17 -64.88
C PRO A 241 11.05 -0.29 -63.83
N GLY A 242 11.49 -1.19 -62.94
CA GLY A 242 10.74 -1.62 -61.80
C GLY A 242 10.82 -0.64 -60.66
N PHE A 243 9.71 -0.41 -60.06
CA PHE A 243 9.46 0.47 -58.90
C PHE A 243 10.32 0.08 -57.69
N GLY A 244 11.11 1.04 -57.19
CA GLY A 244 11.84 0.88 -55.95
C GLY A 244 10.90 0.76 -54.73
N PHE A 245 11.12 -0.29 -53.94
CA PHE A 245 10.48 -0.46 -52.65
C PHE A 245 11.13 0.54 -51.64
N LEU A 246 10.32 1.48 -51.18
CA LEU A 246 10.63 2.31 -50.00
C LEU A 246 10.35 1.47 -48.73
N PRO A 247 11.24 1.38 -47.75
CA PRO A 247 10.90 0.78 -46.48
C PRO A 247 9.90 1.68 -45.73
N ALA A 248 8.75 1.12 -45.40
CA ALA A 248 7.76 1.77 -44.56
C ALA A 248 8.30 1.87 -43.12
N ILE A 249 8.68 3.07 -42.72
CA ILE A 249 8.91 3.40 -41.31
C ILE A 249 7.53 3.47 -40.66
N ALA A 250 7.17 2.46 -39.88
CA ALA A 250 6.01 2.50 -39.03
C ALA A 250 6.24 3.47 -37.86
N ALA A 251 5.83 4.72 -38.04
CA ALA A 251 5.71 5.66 -36.95
C ALA A 251 4.50 5.24 -36.08
N ILE A 252 4.75 4.71 -34.90
CA ILE A 252 3.73 4.52 -33.87
C ILE A 252 3.44 5.91 -33.31
N GLY A 253 2.38 6.51 -33.84
CA GLY A 253 1.86 7.78 -33.36
C GLY A 253 1.24 7.64 -31.98
N ALA A 254 1.63 8.54 -31.11
CA ALA A 254 1.05 8.78 -29.83
C ALA A 254 -0.45 9.10 -29.98
N VAL A 255 -1.31 8.32 -29.32
CA VAL A 255 -2.70 8.72 -29.09
C VAL A 255 -2.73 9.57 -27.83
N LEU A 256 -2.73 10.86 -28.03
CA LEU A 256 -2.98 11.85 -26.98
C LEU A 256 -4.49 12.03 -26.86
N LEU A 257 -4.98 11.75 -25.66
CA LEU A 257 -6.10 12.35 -24.97
C LEU A 257 -6.97 13.37 -25.70
N LEU A 258 -8.24 13.16 -25.57
CA LEU A 258 -9.17 14.22 -25.14
C LEU A 258 -10.42 13.58 -24.52
N ARG A 259 -10.59 13.66 -23.23
CA ARG A 259 -11.94 13.64 -22.67
C ARG A 259 -12.12 14.76 -21.66
N ARG A 260 -12.79 15.76 -22.17
CA ARG A 260 -13.38 16.86 -21.43
C ARG A 260 -14.85 16.52 -21.13
N ARG A 261 -15.25 16.75 -19.89
CA ARG A 261 -16.59 17.11 -19.41
C ARG A 261 -17.76 16.12 -19.64
N LEU A 262 -18.30 15.59 -18.57
CA LEU A 262 -19.58 16.02 -17.96
C LEU A 262 -19.59 15.56 -16.52
#